data_5f06e93008aef3338ea03b2916cde53d
#
_entry.id   5f06e93008aef3338ea03b2916cde53d
#
_cell.length_a   1.000
_cell.length_b   1.000
_cell.length_c   1.000
_cell.angle_alpha   90.00
_cell.angle_beta   90.00
_cell.angle_gamma   90.00
#
_symmetry.space_group_name_H-M   'P 1'
#
loop_
_entity.id
_entity.type
_entity.pdbx_description
1 polymer ?
#
loop_
_entity_poly.entity_id
_entity_poly.type
_entity_poly.pdbx_seq_one_letter_code
_entity_poly.pdbx_strand_id
1 'polypeptide(L)'
;MAEAPHLYRVGDYVYLMTAEGGTSFEHSEMAMRIYAPHGLLRAFEAYEREASESGECIPQVRDGERCYLGTAIRAFHADKKNPILTHRHLGLSEPLQCVGHADLLLHPELGWWLVCLGVRETRGKHDGELLSYLGRESFVAPVSWEHNPADWKLDGNGALDTHEGDPGWPVTCAGLGRLADEITVTTEDDGITIEPRVKSSLAGDVEPALVDVLMARRTMWWCAMSVMSATAE
;
A
#
# COMPACT_ATOMS: atom_id res chain seq x y z
N MET A 1 -16.80 -4.36 3.33
CA MET A 1 -16.54 -5.25 2.17
C MET A 1 -15.06 -5.09 1.85
N ALA A 2 -14.32 -6.19 1.79
CA ALA A 2 -12.93 -6.17 1.31
C ALA A 2 -12.91 -6.37 -0.20
N GLU A 3 -12.05 -5.65 -0.90
CA GLU A 3 -11.89 -5.70 -2.35
C GLU A 3 -10.41 -5.49 -2.74
N ALA A 4 -10.08 -5.59 -4.03
CA ALA A 4 -8.73 -5.40 -4.57
C ALA A 4 -7.65 -6.19 -3.81
N PRO A 5 -7.72 -7.51 -3.73
CA PRO A 5 -6.68 -8.29 -3.08
C PRO A 5 -5.41 -8.33 -3.93
N HIS A 6 -4.30 -7.86 -3.37
CA HIS A 6 -2.97 -7.94 -3.97
C HIS A 6 -2.03 -8.74 -3.08
N LEU A 7 -1.20 -9.58 -3.70
CA LEU A 7 -0.21 -10.40 -3.00
C LEU A 7 1.21 -9.97 -3.38
N TYR A 8 2.03 -9.74 -2.36
CA TYR A 8 3.43 -9.36 -2.51
C TYR A 8 4.31 -10.30 -1.71
N ARG A 9 5.41 -10.73 -2.32
CA ARG A 9 6.46 -11.46 -1.61
C ARG A 9 7.58 -10.48 -1.22
N VAL A 10 7.85 -10.38 0.07
CA VAL A 10 8.97 -9.61 0.60
C VAL A 10 9.70 -10.48 1.61
N GLY A 11 10.95 -10.82 1.30
CA GLY A 11 11.69 -11.82 2.05
C GLY A 11 10.94 -13.16 2.12
N ASP A 12 10.87 -13.70 3.30
CA ASP A 12 10.18 -14.97 3.57
C ASP A 12 8.68 -14.82 3.85
N TYR A 13 8.14 -13.61 3.69
CA TYR A 13 6.74 -13.32 3.94
C TYR A 13 5.96 -13.08 2.65
N VAL A 14 4.70 -13.50 2.65
CA VAL A 14 3.70 -13.11 1.66
C VAL A 14 2.74 -12.15 2.34
N TYR A 15 2.62 -10.96 1.78
CA TYR A 15 1.70 -9.92 2.22
C TYR A 15 0.45 -9.96 1.35
N LEU A 16 -0.70 -9.84 1.99
CA LEU A 16 -1.98 -9.60 1.35
C LEU A 16 -2.43 -8.20 1.70
N MET A 17 -2.63 -7.37 0.69
CA MET A 17 -3.25 -6.07 0.83
C MET A 17 -4.66 -6.10 0.32
N THR A 18 -5.56 -5.37 0.98
CA THR A 18 -6.98 -5.27 0.59
C THR A 18 -7.50 -3.88 0.90
N ALA A 19 -8.30 -3.35 -0.02
CA ALA A 19 -9.10 -2.17 0.25
C ALA A 19 -10.35 -2.53 1.06
N GLU A 20 -10.70 -1.70 2.03
CA GLU A 20 -11.89 -1.86 2.87
C GLU A 20 -12.68 -0.56 3.03
N GLY A 21 -13.89 -0.65 3.57
CA GLY A 21 -14.77 0.49 3.82
C GLY A 21 -15.54 0.98 2.60
N GLY A 22 -15.42 0.30 1.46
CA GLY A 22 -16.00 0.75 0.20
C GLY A 22 -15.21 1.94 -0.38
N THR A 23 -15.73 2.59 -1.41
CA THR A 23 -15.03 3.60 -2.21
C THR A 23 -15.33 5.05 -1.79
N SER A 24 -15.96 5.26 -0.64
CA SER A 24 -16.32 6.57 -0.10
C SER A 24 -15.44 6.96 1.09
N PHE A 25 -15.93 7.77 2.00
CA PHE A 25 -15.18 8.34 3.14
C PHE A 25 -14.52 7.30 4.05
N GLU A 26 -15.09 6.10 4.17
CA GLU A 26 -14.53 5.00 4.97
C GLU A 26 -13.44 4.20 4.27
N HIS A 27 -13.09 4.58 3.03
CA HIS A 27 -12.08 3.89 2.22
C HIS A 27 -10.75 3.84 2.94
N SER A 28 -10.13 2.67 2.91
CA SER A 28 -8.88 2.41 3.63
C SER A 28 -8.13 1.25 3.01
N GLU A 29 -6.85 1.15 3.30
CA GLU A 29 -5.99 0.05 2.89
C GLU A 29 -5.53 -0.74 4.11
N MET A 30 -5.64 -2.06 4.02
CA MET A 30 -5.29 -3.01 5.05
C MET A 30 -4.12 -3.87 4.61
N ALA A 31 -3.26 -4.25 5.55
CA ALA A 31 -2.18 -5.20 5.32
C ALA A 31 -2.30 -6.40 6.23
N MET A 32 -2.10 -7.58 5.65
CA MET A 32 -2.00 -8.86 6.34
C MET A 32 -0.78 -9.61 5.81
N ARG A 33 -0.22 -10.55 6.58
CA ARG A 33 0.93 -11.34 6.12
C ARG A 33 0.93 -12.74 6.67
N ILE A 34 1.64 -13.63 5.99
CA ILE A 34 1.94 -14.99 6.41
C ILE A 34 3.42 -15.29 6.18
N TYR A 35 4.06 -16.01 7.11
CA TYR A 35 5.40 -16.55 6.91
C TYR A 35 5.35 -17.71 5.91
N ALA A 36 6.04 -17.59 4.79
CA ALA A 36 5.93 -18.51 3.66
C ALA A 36 7.29 -18.69 2.93
N PRO A 37 8.36 -19.12 3.62
CA PRO A 37 9.71 -19.21 3.02
C PRO A 37 9.75 -20.16 1.81
N HIS A 38 8.88 -21.17 1.79
CA HIS A 38 8.78 -22.17 0.72
C HIS A 38 7.54 -21.97 -0.17
N GLY A 39 6.94 -20.79 -0.15
CA GLY A 39 5.74 -20.42 -0.91
C GLY A 39 4.43 -20.59 -0.16
N LEU A 40 3.41 -19.91 -0.67
CA LEU A 40 2.11 -19.75 0.00
C LEU A 40 1.39 -21.08 0.24
N LEU A 41 1.39 -21.97 -0.74
CA LEU A 41 0.72 -23.27 -0.60
C LEU A 41 1.35 -24.12 0.50
N ARG A 42 2.68 -24.10 0.62
CA ARG A 42 3.38 -24.83 1.69
C ARG A 42 3.10 -24.22 3.06
N ALA A 43 2.98 -22.90 3.14
CA ALA A 43 2.58 -22.23 4.37
C ALA A 43 1.16 -22.61 4.80
N PHE A 44 0.22 -22.72 3.85
CA PHE A 44 -1.13 -23.19 4.14
C PHE A 44 -1.15 -24.65 4.60
N GLU A 45 -0.41 -25.55 3.95
CA GLU A 45 -0.28 -26.94 4.38
C GLU A 45 0.31 -27.06 5.79
N ALA A 46 1.30 -26.24 6.12
CA ALA A 46 1.88 -26.21 7.46
C ALA A 46 0.86 -25.74 8.51
N TYR A 47 0.15 -24.66 8.22
CA TYR A 47 -0.91 -24.14 9.10
C TYR A 47 -2.02 -25.15 9.34
N GLU A 48 -2.48 -25.83 8.28
CA GLU A 48 -3.52 -26.87 8.38
C GLU A 48 -3.09 -28.07 9.23
N ARG A 49 -1.82 -28.44 9.15
CA ARG A 49 -1.27 -29.52 9.99
C ARG A 49 -1.26 -29.11 11.45
N GLU A 50 -0.75 -27.92 11.78
CA GLU A 50 -0.73 -27.39 13.16
C GLU A 50 -2.15 -27.24 13.74
N ALA A 51 -3.08 -26.73 12.95
CA ALA A 51 -4.48 -26.61 13.33
C ALA A 51 -5.10 -27.98 13.62
N SER A 52 -4.82 -28.98 12.78
CA SER A 52 -5.30 -30.35 12.99
C SER A 52 -4.71 -30.97 14.26
N GLU A 53 -3.43 -30.77 14.54
CA GLU A 53 -2.77 -31.25 15.76
C GLU A 53 -3.36 -30.60 17.04
N SER A 54 -3.80 -29.34 16.92
CA SER A 54 -4.50 -28.64 18.01
C SER A 54 -5.99 -28.97 18.12
N GLY A 55 -6.52 -29.80 17.23
CA GLY A 55 -7.94 -30.22 17.21
C GLY A 55 -8.85 -29.22 16.48
N GLU A 56 -8.30 -28.23 15.79
CA GLU A 56 -9.07 -27.32 14.95
C GLU A 56 -9.42 -27.98 13.60
N CYS A 57 -10.69 -27.93 13.22
CA CYS A 57 -11.15 -28.42 11.92
C CYS A 57 -11.25 -27.25 10.94
N ILE A 58 -10.44 -27.29 9.88
CA ILE A 58 -10.51 -26.33 8.77
C ILE A 58 -11.12 -27.02 7.56
N PRO A 59 -12.26 -26.54 7.01
CA PRO A 59 -12.86 -27.11 5.82
C PRO A 59 -11.91 -26.95 4.61
N GLN A 60 -11.49 -28.08 4.04
CA GLN A 60 -10.49 -28.13 2.97
C GLN A 60 -11.04 -28.53 1.61
N VAL A 61 -12.30 -28.94 1.57
CA VAL A 61 -12.92 -29.42 0.32
C VAL A 61 -14.21 -28.65 0.07
N ARG A 62 -14.34 -28.12 -1.13
CA ARG A 62 -15.54 -27.50 -1.65
C ARG A 62 -15.81 -28.05 -3.05
N ASP A 63 -17.02 -28.56 -3.27
CA ASP A 63 -17.46 -29.13 -4.55
C ASP A 63 -16.53 -30.24 -5.09
N GLY A 64 -15.91 -31.01 -4.16
CA GLY A 64 -14.97 -32.07 -4.50
C GLY A 64 -13.53 -31.64 -4.78
N GLU A 65 -13.24 -30.31 -4.76
CA GLU A 65 -11.92 -29.78 -4.98
C GLU A 65 -11.30 -29.24 -3.69
N ARG A 66 -9.97 -29.28 -3.60
CA ARG A 66 -9.25 -28.70 -2.46
C ARG A 66 -9.39 -27.20 -2.46
N CYS A 67 -9.84 -26.64 -1.34
CA CYS A 67 -10.09 -25.22 -1.16
C CYS A 67 -9.34 -24.68 0.05
N TYR A 68 -8.45 -23.75 -0.17
CA TYR A 68 -7.66 -23.08 0.89
C TYR A 68 -8.33 -21.84 1.51
N LEU A 69 -9.57 -21.52 1.14
CA LEU A 69 -10.23 -20.31 1.62
C LEU A 69 -10.30 -20.24 3.16
N GLY A 70 -10.72 -21.33 3.81
CA GLY A 70 -10.79 -21.40 5.27
C GLY A 70 -9.41 -21.26 5.93
N THR A 71 -8.39 -21.83 5.32
CA THR A 71 -6.99 -21.72 5.76
C THR A 71 -6.48 -20.30 5.58
N ALA A 72 -6.69 -19.70 4.41
CA ALA A 72 -6.24 -18.34 4.12
C ALA A 72 -6.80 -17.31 5.11
N ILE A 73 -8.09 -17.38 5.42
CA ILE A 73 -8.75 -16.47 6.36
C ILE A 73 -8.10 -16.52 7.76
N ARG A 74 -7.58 -17.68 8.18
CA ARG A 74 -6.99 -17.86 9.51
C ARG A 74 -5.49 -17.71 9.54
N ALA A 75 -4.80 -18.11 8.48
CA ALA A 75 -3.35 -18.18 8.42
C ALA A 75 -2.69 -16.80 8.22
N PHE A 76 -3.41 -15.86 7.59
CA PHE A 76 -2.92 -14.49 7.48
C PHE A 76 -3.13 -13.72 8.78
N HIS A 77 -2.07 -13.09 9.26
CA HIS A 77 -2.09 -12.22 10.43
C HIS A 77 -2.24 -10.77 9.96
N ALA A 78 -3.19 -10.04 10.53
CA ALA A 78 -3.40 -8.63 10.25
C ALA A 78 -2.39 -7.75 11.01
N ASP A 79 -1.96 -6.66 10.38
CA ASP A 79 -1.22 -5.62 11.06
C ASP A 79 -2.07 -5.00 12.17
N LYS A 80 -1.49 -4.85 13.34
CA LYS A 80 -2.16 -4.21 14.49
C LYS A 80 -2.42 -2.72 14.28
N LYS A 81 -1.71 -2.10 13.34
CA LYS A 81 -1.84 -0.68 12.98
C LYS A 81 -2.83 -0.45 11.82
N ASN A 82 -3.48 -1.50 11.33
CA ASN A 82 -4.47 -1.36 10.27
C ASN A 82 -5.57 -0.33 10.63
N PRO A 83 -5.97 0.48 9.68
CA PRO A 83 -5.52 0.56 8.29
C PRO A 83 -4.13 1.22 8.15
N ILE A 84 -3.32 0.69 7.22
CA ILE A 84 -1.99 1.26 6.92
C ILE A 84 -2.08 2.57 6.14
N LEU A 85 -3.22 2.84 5.51
CA LEU A 85 -3.52 4.07 4.79
C LEU A 85 -5.01 4.36 4.86
N THR A 86 -5.37 5.56 5.32
CA THR A 86 -6.75 6.06 5.30
C THR A 86 -6.81 7.55 5.61
N HIS A 87 -7.84 8.23 5.13
CA HIS A 87 -8.18 9.61 5.50
C HIS A 87 -9.48 9.73 6.30
N ARG A 88 -10.18 8.62 6.55
CA ARG A 88 -11.50 8.60 7.22
C ARG A 88 -11.56 9.31 8.57
N HIS A 89 -10.44 9.39 9.28
CA HIS A 89 -10.35 10.00 10.61
C HIS A 89 -9.96 11.49 10.59
N LEU A 90 -9.63 12.05 9.40
CA LEU A 90 -9.15 13.43 9.28
C LEU A 90 -10.30 14.45 9.23
N GLY A 91 -11.54 13.99 9.07
CA GLY A 91 -12.72 14.83 9.00
C GLY A 91 -12.94 15.48 7.62
N LEU A 92 -14.11 16.10 7.45
CA LEU A 92 -14.54 16.67 6.17
C LEU A 92 -13.81 17.97 5.77
N SER A 93 -12.95 18.51 6.63
CA SER A 93 -12.11 19.68 6.29
C SER A 93 -10.85 19.28 5.54
N GLU A 94 -10.49 17.99 5.55
CA GLU A 94 -9.38 17.47 4.77
C GLU A 94 -9.76 17.49 3.28
N PRO A 95 -8.99 18.16 2.42
CA PRO A 95 -9.35 18.28 1.00
C PRO A 95 -9.19 16.99 0.23
N LEU A 96 -8.41 16.03 0.72
CA LEU A 96 -8.20 14.74 0.09
C LEU A 96 -8.94 13.67 0.88
N GLN A 97 -9.96 13.07 0.28
CA GLN A 97 -10.86 12.10 0.87
C GLN A 97 -10.86 10.77 0.13
N CYS A 98 -11.56 9.77 0.68
CA CYS A 98 -11.80 8.47 0.04
C CYS A 98 -10.51 7.73 -0.36
N VAL A 99 -9.47 7.81 0.49
CA VAL A 99 -8.14 7.27 0.20
C VAL A 99 -8.05 5.80 0.55
N GLY A 100 -7.69 4.97 -0.43
CA GLY A 100 -7.50 3.52 -0.30
C GLY A 100 -7.30 2.87 -1.65
N HIS A 101 -7.54 1.55 -1.75
CA HIS A 101 -7.37 0.72 -2.95
C HIS A 101 -5.95 0.86 -3.49
N ALA A 102 -4.99 0.47 -2.65
CA ALA A 102 -3.59 0.72 -2.90
C ALA A 102 -2.87 -0.51 -3.45
N ASP A 103 -1.85 -0.24 -4.23
CA ASP A 103 -0.93 -1.20 -4.81
C ASP A 103 0.51 -0.85 -4.44
N LEU A 104 1.33 -1.83 -4.09
CA LEU A 104 2.75 -1.62 -3.81
C LEU A 104 3.57 -1.70 -5.09
N LEU A 105 4.52 -0.79 -5.22
CA LEU A 105 5.46 -0.72 -6.32
C LEU A 105 6.88 -0.63 -5.77
N LEU A 106 7.78 -1.49 -6.25
CA LEU A 106 9.20 -1.36 -5.98
C LEU A 106 9.90 -0.68 -7.16
N HIS A 107 10.40 0.53 -6.92
CA HIS A 107 11.24 1.24 -7.90
C HIS A 107 12.72 0.90 -7.62
N PRO A 108 13.53 0.56 -8.65
CA PRO A 108 14.91 0.10 -8.45
C PRO A 108 15.80 1.07 -7.69
N GLU A 109 15.61 2.37 -7.91
CA GLU A 109 16.42 3.43 -7.29
C GLU A 109 15.72 4.09 -6.10
N LEU A 110 14.40 4.29 -6.18
CA LEU A 110 13.62 5.04 -5.20
C LEU A 110 13.03 4.16 -4.07
N GLY A 111 13.21 2.84 -4.17
CA GLY A 111 12.66 1.91 -3.19
C GLY A 111 11.14 1.71 -3.32
N TRP A 112 10.48 1.38 -2.21
CA TRP A 112 9.07 1.04 -2.20
C TRP A 112 8.16 2.26 -2.22
N TRP A 113 7.10 2.14 -3.01
CA TRP A 113 6.04 3.13 -3.15
C TRP A 113 4.68 2.45 -3.09
N LEU A 114 3.69 3.24 -2.78
CA LEU A 114 2.29 2.84 -2.81
C LEU A 114 1.58 3.76 -3.80
N VAL A 115 0.77 3.17 -4.69
CA VAL A 115 -0.12 3.89 -5.60
C VAL A 115 -1.54 3.62 -5.14
N CYS A 116 -2.34 4.65 -4.89
CA CYS A 116 -3.69 4.50 -4.38
C CYS A 116 -4.68 5.44 -5.07
N LEU A 117 -5.95 5.25 -4.78
CA LEU A 117 -7.02 6.13 -5.20
C LEU A 117 -7.37 7.13 -4.09
N GLY A 118 -7.82 8.30 -4.50
CA GLY A 118 -8.37 9.31 -3.61
C GLY A 118 -9.26 10.28 -4.38
N VAL A 119 -9.99 11.10 -3.66
CA VAL A 119 -10.86 12.14 -4.21
C VAL A 119 -10.44 13.47 -3.64
N ARG A 120 -10.03 14.39 -4.50
CA ARG A 120 -9.71 15.75 -4.11
C ARG A 120 -10.98 16.58 -4.12
N GLU A 121 -11.38 17.03 -2.96
CA GLU A 121 -12.55 17.84 -2.78
C GLU A 121 -12.17 19.32 -2.69
N THR A 122 -12.96 20.15 -3.34
CA THR A 122 -12.88 21.60 -3.24
C THR A 122 -14.22 22.14 -2.75
N ARG A 123 -14.17 23.14 -1.89
CA ARG A 123 -15.40 23.81 -1.47
C ARG A 123 -15.91 24.70 -2.60
N GLY A 124 -17.16 24.49 -3.00
CA GLY A 124 -17.85 25.35 -3.94
C GLY A 124 -17.91 26.80 -3.41
N LYS A 125 -17.86 27.78 -4.32
CA LYS A 125 -17.98 29.22 -3.98
C LYS A 125 -19.35 29.59 -3.44
N HIS A 126 -20.36 28.74 -3.70
CA HIS A 126 -21.73 28.93 -3.23
C HIS A 126 -22.07 27.74 -2.33
N ASP A 127 -22.55 27.97 -1.15
CA ASP A 127 -23.15 27.03 -0.19
C ASP A 127 -22.22 26.05 0.54
N GLY A 128 -20.91 26.09 0.34
CA GLY A 128 -19.95 25.21 1.03
C GLY A 128 -20.06 23.73 0.67
N GLU A 129 -20.72 23.41 -0.43
CA GLU A 129 -20.76 22.04 -0.96
C GLU A 129 -19.37 21.54 -1.28
N LEU A 130 -19.08 20.29 -0.91
CA LEU A 130 -17.86 19.59 -1.31
C LEU A 130 -18.03 19.12 -2.76
N LEU A 131 -17.18 19.59 -3.64
CA LEU A 131 -17.21 19.29 -5.05
C LEU A 131 -15.93 18.58 -5.45
N SER A 132 -16.07 17.50 -6.20
CA SER A 132 -14.95 16.79 -6.82
C SER A 132 -15.06 16.88 -8.34
N TYR A 133 -14.32 17.81 -8.92
CA TYR A 133 -14.36 18.03 -10.38
C TYR A 133 -13.67 16.94 -11.18
N LEU A 134 -12.67 16.28 -10.60
CA LEU A 134 -11.88 15.25 -11.29
C LEU A 134 -12.33 13.83 -10.96
N GLY A 135 -13.24 13.68 -9.97
CA GLY A 135 -13.61 12.38 -9.44
C GLY A 135 -12.44 11.71 -8.73
N ARG A 136 -12.23 10.42 -8.95
CA ARG A 136 -11.10 9.68 -8.39
C ARG A 136 -9.81 9.96 -9.15
N GLU A 137 -8.78 10.29 -8.39
CA GLU A 137 -7.42 10.52 -8.87
C GLU A 137 -6.49 9.45 -8.30
N SER A 138 -5.35 9.21 -8.98
CA SER A 138 -4.28 8.35 -8.47
C SER A 138 -3.25 9.19 -7.72
N PHE A 139 -2.89 8.71 -6.54
CA PHE A 139 -1.89 9.30 -5.66
C PHE A 139 -0.77 8.30 -5.39
N VAL A 140 0.37 8.82 -4.97
CA VAL A 140 1.52 8.00 -4.60
C VAL A 140 1.99 8.36 -3.20
N ALA A 141 2.55 7.38 -2.52
CA ALA A 141 3.14 7.57 -1.20
C ALA A 141 4.43 6.73 -1.09
N PRO A 142 5.49 7.25 -0.47
CA PRO A 142 6.66 6.45 -0.15
C PRO A 142 6.30 5.44 0.93
N VAL A 143 6.87 4.24 0.80
CA VAL A 143 6.73 3.15 1.77
C VAL A 143 8.10 2.74 2.27
N SER A 144 8.24 2.65 3.57
CA SER A 144 9.35 1.98 4.23
C SER A 144 8.86 0.72 4.93
N TRP A 145 9.77 -0.12 5.35
CA TRP A 145 9.46 -1.30 6.15
C TRP A 145 9.87 -1.06 7.61
N GLU A 146 9.17 -1.68 8.56
CA GLU A 146 9.49 -1.51 9.99
C GLU A 146 10.89 -1.96 10.34
N HIS A 147 11.36 -3.03 9.67
CA HIS A 147 12.68 -3.59 9.88
C HIS A 147 13.51 -3.42 8.60
N ASN A 148 14.59 -2.67 8.71
CA ASN A 148 15.67 -2.52 7.74
C ASN A 148 15.25 -2.31 6.26
N PRO A 149 14.64 -1.18 5.95
CA PRO A 149 14.13 -0.91 4.60
C PRO A 149 15.21 -0.86 3.51
N ALA A 150 16.48 -0.65 3.87
CA ALA A 150 17.57 -0.61 2.90
C ALA A 150 17.85 -1.99 2.27
N ASP A 151 17.51 -3.07 2.97
CA ASP A 151 17.80 -4.43 2.54
C ASP A 151 16.77 -5.01 1.57
N TRP A 152 15.65 -4.31 1.36
CA TRP A 152 14.55 -4.75 0.49
C TRP A 152 14.58 -4.08 -0.87
N LYS A 153 15.75 -3.92 -1.45
CA LYS A 153 15.95 -3.40 -2.81
C LYS A 153 16.10 -4.55 -3.80
N LEU A 154 15.91 -4.25 -5.08
CA LEU A 154 16.25 -5.20 -6.14
C LEU A 154 17.78 -5.34 -6.20
N ASP A 155 18.26 -6.58 -6.33
CA ASP A 155 19.67 -6.86 -6.63
C ASP A 155 20.02 -6.46 -8.08
N GLY A 156 21.28 -6.59 -8.45
CA GLY A 156 21.76 -6.28 -9.80
C GLY A 156 21.17 -7.15 -10.91
N ASN A 157 20.41 -8.20 -10.57
CA ASN A 157 19.71 -9.09 -11.50
C ASN A 157 18.20 -8.83 -11.55
N GLY A 158 17.71 -7.81 -10.83
CA GLY A 158 16.30 -7.47 -10.76
C GLY A 158 15.46 -8.37 -9.83
N ALA A 159 16.11 -9.20 -9.01
CA ALA A 159 15.47 -9.95 -7.95
C ALA A 159 15.51 -9.15 -6.63
N LEU A 160 14.54 -9.40 -5.73
CA LEU A 160 14.62 -8.86 -4.38
C LEU A 160 15.86 -9.42 -3.68
N ASP A 161 16.71 -8.53 -3.20
CA ASP A 161 17.83 -8.89 -2.32
C ASP A 161 17.23 -9.30 -0.97
N THR A 162 16.93 -10.58 -0.85
CA THR A 162 16.29 -11.16 0.32
C THR A 162 17.35 -11.53 1.33
N HIS A 163 17.67 -10.61 2.23
CA HIS A 163 18.34 -11.02 3.46
C HIS A 163 17.39 -11.86 4.31
N GLU A 164 17.93 -12.86 4.98
CA GLU A 164 17.22 -13.67 5.97
C GLU A 164 16.72 -12.76 7.11
N GLY A 165 15.48 -12.31 7.03
CA GLY A 165 14.93 -11.43 8.05
C GLY A 165 13.42 -11.19 7.90
N ASP A 166 12.81 -10.78 8.99
CA ASP A 166 11.43 -10.29 9.00
C ASP A 166 11.42 -8.81 8.58
N PRO A 167 10.82 -8.43 7.44
CA PRO A 167 10.74 -7.04 7.02
C PRO A 167 9.83 -6.19 7.91
N GLY A 168 9.06 -6.80 8.79
CA GLY A 168 8.02 -6.12 9.54
C GLY A 168 6.81 -5.80 8.67
N TRP A 169 6.22 -4.64 8.88
CA TRP A 169 5.05 -4.16 8.16
C TRP A 169 5.38 -2.99 7.24
N PRO A 170 4.63 -2.79 6.15
CA PRO A 170 4.78 -1.60 5.32
C PRO A 170 4.34 -0.35 6.09
N VAL A 171 5.16 0.67 6.05
CA VAL A 171 4.97 1.94 6.76
C VAL A 171 4.78 3.05 5.74
N THR A 172 3.56 3.55 5.61
CA THR A 172 3.19 4.57 4.64
C THR A 172 3.57 5.97 5.11
N CYS A 173 4.19 6.77 4.24
CA CYS A 173 4.57 8.17 4.50
C CYS A 173 5.28 8.35 5.85
N ALA A 174 6.33 7.59 6.11
CA ALA A 174 7.10 7.64 7.35
C ALA A 174 6.26 7.47 8.64
N GLY A 175 5.22 6.66 8.58
CA GLY A 175 4.35 6.34 9.72
C GLY A 175 3.14 7.24 9.90
N LEU A 176 2.88 8.14 8.96
CA LEU A 176 1.69 8.99 9.02
C LEU A 176 0.38 8.20 8.85
N GLY A 177 0.40 7.06 8.17
CA GLY A 177 -0.81 6.27 7.86
C GLY A 177 -1.82 7.01 6.98
N ARG A 178 -1.38 8.13 6.38
CA ARG A 178 -2.13 8.98 5.45
C ARG A 178 -1.22 9.46 4.32
N LEU A 179 -1.82 9.98 3.24
CA LEU A 179 -1.04 10.66 2.21
C LEU A 179 -0.44 11.97 2.73
N ALA A 180 0.78 12.24 2.32
CA ALA A 180 1.41 13.52 2.54
C ALA A 180 0.87 14.56 1.54
N ASP A 181 0.84 15.83 1.94
CA ASP A 181 0.47 16.93 1.06
C ASP A 181 1.58 17.23 0.03
N GLU A 182 2.80 16.91 0.40
CA GLU A 182 4.00 17.15 -0.40
C GLU A 182 5.02 16.04 -0.16
N ILE A 183 5.69 15.62 -1.21
CA ILE A 183 6.79 14.66 -1.15
C ILE A 183 7.99 15.31 -1.83
N THR A 184 9.05 15.55 -1.05
CA THR A 184 10.33 16.06 -1.57
C THR A 184 11.24 14.87 -1.85
N VAL A 185 11.75 14.79 -3.07
CA VAL A 185 12.78 13.81 -3.46
C VAL A 185 14.06 14.57 -3.76
N THR A 186 15.08 14.36 -2.95
CA THR A 186 16.41 14.98 -3.12
C THR A 186 17.39 13.91 -3.56
N THR A 187 18.13 14.19 -4.64
CA THR A 187 19.19 13.32 -5.14
C THR A 187 20.55 13.97 -4.84
N GLU A 188 21.37 13.28 -4.08
CA GLU A 188 22.73 13.69 -3.74
C GLU A 188 23.72 12.62 -4.21
N ASP A 189 25.02 12.92 -4.18
CA ASP A 189 26.06 12.00 -4.66
C ASP A 189 26.11 10.68 -3.85
N ASP A 190 25.60 10.68 -2.62
CA ASP A 190 25.58 9.55 -1.69
C ASP A 190 24.22 8.82 -1.60
N GLY A 191 23.19 9.30 -2.32
CA GLY A 191 21.90 8.64 -2.34
C GLY A 191 20.69 9.50 -2.64
N ILE A 192 19.52 8.91 -2.42
CA ILE A 192 18.23 9.55 -2.61
C ILE A 192 17.51 9.64 -1.27
N THR A 193 17.10 10.85 -0.92
CA THR A 193 16.29 11.12 0.28
C THR A 193 14.85 11.45 -0.12
N ILE A 194 13.88 10.84 0.56
CA ILE A 194 12.46 11.04 0.30
C ILE A 194 11.80 11.51 1.60
N GLU A 195 11.28 12.73 1.59
CA GLU A 195 10.67 13.37 2.75
C GLU A 195 9.19 13.68 2.49
N PRO A 196 8.25 12.93 3.09
CA PRO A 196 6.85 13.28 3.08
C PRO A 196 6.57 14.39 4.11
N ARG A 197 5.77 15.39 3.72
CA ARG A 197 5.36 16.50 4.59
C ARG A 197 3.85 16.66 4.62
N VAL A 198 3.31 16.91 5.80
CA VAL A 198 1.93 17.32 6.00
C VAL A 198 1.92 18.81 6.32
N LYS A 199 1.20 19.59 5.53
CA LYS A 199 0.99 21.02 5.81
C LYS A 199 0.04 21.14 6.99
N SER A 200 0.45 21.90 8.00
CA SER A 200 -0.42 22.17 9.14
C SER A 200 -1.67 22.93 8.67
N SER A 201 -2.85 22.41 8.92
CA SER A 201 -4.13 23.06 8.61
C SER A 201 -4.40 24.35 9.40
N LEU A 202 -3.45 24.77 10.24
CA LEU A 202 -3.53 26.00 11.03
C LEU A 202 -2.97 27.24 10.32
N ALA A 203 -2.36 27.09 9.14
CA ALA A 203 -1.91 28.23 8.32
C ALA A 203 -2.94 28.45 7.21
N GLY A 204 -3.73 29.52 7.32
CA GLY A 204 -4.75 29.90 6.36
C GLY A 204 -4.22 30.02 4.92
N ASP A 205 -5.13 29.71 3.99
CA ASP A 205 -5.14 30.04 2.57
C ASP A 205 -3.78 30.04 1.83
N VAL A 206 -3.34 28.86 1.39
CA VAL A 206 -2.40 28.77 0.27
C VAL A 206 -3.07 27.90 -0.80
N GLU A 207 -3.40 28.52 -1.95
CA GLU A 207 -3.80 27.76 -3.14
C GLU A 207 -2.68 26.76 -3.47
N PRO A 208 -2.95 25.45 -3.56
CA PRO A 208 -1.95 24.51 -4.05
C PRO A 208 -1.68 24.84 -5.53
N ALA A 209 -0.45 25.11 -5.85
CA ALA A 209 -0.04 25.32 -7.22
C ALA A 209 -0.31 24.03 -8.02
N LEU A 210 -1.26 24.09 -8.93
CA LEU A 210 -1.70 22.97 -9.80
C LEU A 210 -0.55 22.45 -10.71
N VAL A 211 0.56 23.19 -10.76
CA VAL A 211 1.65 23.02 -11.73
C VAL A 211 2.59 21.87 -11.34
N ASP A 212 2.84 21.65 -10.05
CA ASP A 212 3.84 20.65 -9.63
C ASP A 212 3.31 19.19 -9.68
N VAL A 213 2.01 18.99 -9.48
CA VAL A 213 1.37 17.68 -9.61
C VAL A 213 1.34 17.20 -11.08
N LEU A 214 1.27 18.10 -12.06
CA LEU A 214 1.27 17.75 -13.47
C LEU A 214 2.66 17.34 -14.00
N MET A 215 3.73 17.83 -13.41
CA MET A 215 5.10 17.46 -13.80
C MET A 215 5.50 16.09 -13.23
N ALA A 216 5.11 15.78 -12.02
CA ALA A 216 5.27 14.43 -11.45
C ALA A 216 4.50 13.37 -12.26
N ARG A 217 3.32 13.70 -12.80
CA ARG A 217 2.54 12.81 -13.69
C ARG A 217 3.31 12.35 -14.94
N ARG A 218 4.13 13.19 -15.56
CA ARG A 218 4.85 12.82 -16.79
C ARG A 218 5.98 11.82 -16.55
N THR A 219 6.70 11.96 -15.46
CA THR A 219 7.85 11.10 -15.14
C THR A 219 7.39 9.73 -14.60
N MET A 220 6.35 9.70 -13.78
CA MET A 220 5.86 8.46 -13.17
C MET A 220 5.08 7.55 -14.13
N TRP A 221 4.33 8.12 -15.09
CA TRP A 221 3.69 7.32 -16.15
C TRP A 221 4.71 6.59 -17.02
N TRP A 222 5.85 7.19 -17.25
CA TRP A 222 6.94 6.56 -18.02
C TRP A 222 7.57 5.38 -17.25
N CYS A 223 7.78 5.53 -15.96
CA CYS A 223 8.32 4.46 -15.12
C CYS A 223 7.33 3.29 -14.95
N ALA A 224 6.05 3.55 -14.72
CA ALA A 224 5.04 2.51 -14.60
C ALA A 224 4.86 1.70 -15.89
N MET A 225 4.89 2.35 -17.04
CA MET A 225 4.81 1.66 -18.34
C MET A 225 6.08 0.86 -18.68
N SER A 226 7.26 1.31 -18.27
CA SER A 226 8.51 0.57 -18.49
C SER A 226 8.60 -0.70 -17.64
N VAL A 227 8.05 -0.69 -16.42
CA VAL A 227 8.01 -1.89 -15.56
C VAL A 227 6.98 -2.92 -16.06
N MET A 228 5.84 -2.48 -16.58
CA MET A 228 4.85 -3.41 -17.15
C MET A 228 5.32 -4.11 -18.43
N SER A 229 6.25 -3.51 -19.21
CA SER A 229 6.83 -4.15 -20.40
C SER A 229 7.94 -5.15 -20.10
N ALA A 230 8.56 -5.08 -18.92
CA ALA A 230 9.65 -5.98 -18.52
C ALA A 230 9.16 -7.32 -17.90
N THR A 231 7.87 -7.44 -17.58
CA THR A 231 7.28 -8.66 -17.02
C THR A 231 6.52 -9.51 -18.04
N ALA A 232 6.60 -9.18 -19.34
CA ALA A 232 5.89 -9.88 -20.41
C ALA A 232 6.82 -10.69 -21.36
N GLU A 233 8.06 -11.04 -20.90
CA GLU A 233 8.92 -12.03 -21.57
C GLU A 233 9.21 -13.23 -20.68
#